data_d694646389224f89cb5874c44c5c1e79
#
_entry.id   d694646389224f89cb5874c44c5c1e79
#
_cell.length_a   1.000
_cell.length_b   1.000
_cell.length_c   1.000
_cell.angle_alpha   90.00
_cell.angle_beta   90.00
_cell.angle_gamma   90.00
#
_symmetry.space_group_name_H-M   'P 1'
#
loop_
_entity.id
_entity.type
_entity.pdbx_description
1 polymer ?
#
loop_
_entity_poly.entity_id
_entity_poly.type
_entity_poly.pdbx_seq_one_letter_code
_entity_poly.pdbx_strand_id
1 'polypeptide(L)'
;MSIKSDHWIRRMAQQHNMIEPFEAGQIRSVNGEKIVSYGTSSYGYDVRCANEFKIFTNINSTIVDPKAFDEKSFVDFKGDVCIIPPNSFALARTIEYFRIPRSTLVVCLGKSTYARCGIIVNVTPLEPEWEGHVTLEFSNTTPLPAKIYANEGVAQMLFFESDEVCATSYKDRGGKYQGQTGVTLPKT
;
A
#
# COMPACT_ATOMS: atom_id res chain seq x y z
N MET A 1 16.50 -9.82 14.60
CA MET A 1 15.66 -9.26 13.50
C MET A 1 16.43 -8.17 12.79
N SER A 2 16.58 -8.23 11.45
CA SER A 2 17.34 -7.24 10.70
C SER A 2 16.55 -6.72 9.49
N ILE A 3 16.66 -5.41 9.22
CA ILE A 3 16.16 -4.79 7.99
C ILE A 3 16.91 -5.36 6.79
N LYS A 4 16.22 -5.57 5.68
CA LYS A 4 16.77 -6.18 4.47
C LYS A 4 17.20 -5.14 3.46
N SER A 5 18.38 -5.36 2.86
CA SER A 5 18.95 -4.50 1.83
C SER A 5 18.33 -4.74 0.45
N ASP A 6 18.63 -3.83 -0.48
CA ASP A 6 18.27 -3.93 -1.89
C ASP A 6 18.72 -5.25 -2.55
N HIS A 7 19.90 -5.78 -2.18
CA HIS A 7 20.37 -7.09 -2.66
C HIS A 7 19.43 -8.23 -2.27
N TRP A 8 18.96 -8.24 -1.02
CA TRP A 8 18.00 -9.24 -0.55
C TRP A 8 16.64 -9.07 -1.24
N ILE A 9 16.15 -7.82 -1.35
CA ILE A 9 14.86 -7.51 -1.99
C ILE A 9 14.86 -7.97 -3.45
N ARG A 10 15.92 -7.65 -4.23
CA ARG A 10 16.06 -8.10 -5.62
C ARG A 10 16.08 -9.62 -5.73
N ARG A 11 16.86 -10.30 -4.90
CA ARG A 11 16.90 -11.77 -4.88
C ARG A 11 15.55 -12.38 -4.59
N MET A 12 14.83 -11.90 -3.57
CA MET A 12 13.52 -12.43 -3.21
C MET A 12 12.46 -12.14 -4.29
N ALA A 13 12.46 -10.97 -4.88
CA ALA A 13 11.55 -10.62 -5.96
C ALA A 13 11.81 -11.48 -7.21
N GLN A 14 13.06 -11.66 -7.62
CA GLN A 14 13.42 -12.36 -8.86
C GLN A 14 13.35 -13.89 -8.73
N GLN A 15 13.72 -14.47 -7.59
CA GLN A 15 13.79 -15.92 -7.38
C GLN A 15 12.53 -16.52 -6.74
N HIS A 16 11.76 -15.70 -6.01
CA HIS A 16 10.60 -16.17 -5.25
C HIS A 16 9.31 -15.37 -5.55
N ASN A 17 9.35 -14.50 -6.56
CA ASN A 17 8.20 -13.65 -6.95
C ASN A 17 7.58 -12.89 -5.77
N MET A 18 8.42 -12.43 -4.81
CA MET A 18 7.94 -11.74 -3.61
C MET A 18 7.20 -10.45 -3.95
N ILE A 19 7.59 -9.76 -5.02
CA ILE A 19 6.99 -8.51 -5.53
C ILE A 19 6.77 -8.66 -7.04
N GLU A 20 5.55 -8.42 -7.53
CA GLU A 20 5.22 -8.54 -8.95
C GLU A 20 4.16 -7.51 -9.37
N PRO A 21 4.41 -6.64 -10.39
CA PRO A 21 5.67 -6.49 -11.13
C PRO A 21 6.77 -5.84 -10.26
N PHE A 22 8.02 -6.18 -10.54
CA PHE A 22 9.18 -5.74 -9.76
C PHE A 22 10.07 -4.77 -10.54
N GLU A 23 10.47 -3.67 -9.88
CA GLU A 23 11.46 -2.71 -10.40
C GLU A 23 12.76 -2.78 -9.59
N ALA A 24 13.83 -3.20 -10.26
CA ALA A 24 15.13 -3.44 -9.60
C ALA A 24 15.87 -2.18 -9.16
N GLY A 25 15.48 -1.01 -9.65
CA GLY A 25 16.06 0.29 -9.32
C GLY A 25 14.97 1.33 -9.06
N GLN A 26 15.41 2.57 -8.78
CA GLN A 26 14.49 3.71 -8.62
C GLN A 26 14.14 4.33 -9.97
N ILE A 27 12.87 4.33 -10.33
CA ILE A 27 12.33 5.04 -11.49
C ILE A 27 11.89 6.44 -11.04
N ARG A 28 12.39 7.49 -11.70
CA ARG A 28 12.15 8.90 -11.34
C ARG A 28 11.53 9.71 -12.46
N SER A 29 11.44 9.13 -13.65
CA SER A 29 10.82 9.75 -14.81
C SER A 29 10.26 8.68 -15.74
N VAL A 30 9.17 8.99 -16.42
CA VAL A 30 8.55 8.18 -17.47
C VAL A 30 8.30 9.09 -18.67
N ASN A 31 8.71 8.68 -19.86
CA ASN A 31 8.59 9.47 -21.11
C ASN A 31 9.14 10.89 -21.01
N GLY A 32 10.20 11.11 -20.20
CA GLY A 32 10.83 12.41 -19.99
C GLY A 32 10.15 13.29 -18.93
N GLU A 33 9.00 12.91 -18.41
CA GLU A 33 8.31 13.61 -17.33
C GLU A 33 8.75 13.09 -15.95
N LYS A 34 8.95 14.01 -15.00
CA LYS A 34 9.26 13.67 -13.61
C LYS A 34 8.04 13.13 -12.90
N ILE A 35 8.23 12.04 -12.18
CA ILE A 35 7.19 11.39 -11.38
C ILE A 35 7.61 11.27 -9.91
N VAL A 36 6.68 10.98 -9.03
CA VAL A 36 7.00 10.53 -7.67
C VAL A 36 7.61 9.13 -7.78
N SER A 37 8.88 9.00 -7.43
CA SER A 37 9.71 7.82 -7.69
C SER A 37 9.17 6.54 -7.06
N TYR A 38 9.41 5.40 -7.72
CA TYR A 38 9.07 4.07 -7.23
C TYR A 38 10.18 3.05 -7.53
N GLY A 39 10.06 1.85 -6.97
CA GLY A 39 11.02 0.76 -7.15
C GLY A 39 11.96 0.56 -5.96
N THR A 40 13.03 -0.21 -6.15
CA THR A 40 13.93 -0.64 -5.08
C THR A 40 14.80 0.53 -4.60
N SER A 41 14.77 0.79 -3.28
CA SER A 41 15.68 1.69 -2.57
C SER A 41 16.73 0.89 -1.79
N SER A 42 17.60 1.56 -1.01
CA SER A 42 18.69 0.91 -0.27
C SER A 42 18.21 -0.17 0.71
N TYR A 43 17.12 0.08 1.44
CA TYR A 43 16.56 -0.81 2.46
C TYR A 43 15.04 -0.90 2.39
N GLY A 44 14.46 -0.79 1.19
CA GLY A 44 13.02 -0.85 1.00
C GLY A 44 12.62 -0.88 -0.46
N TYR A 45 11.33 -0.89 -0.69
CA TYR A 45 10.71 -0.85 -2.00
C TYR A 45 9.59 0.18 -2.01
N ASP A 46 9.68 1.18 -2.89
CA ASP A 46 8.65 2.19 -3.07
C ASP A 46 7.56 1.65 -4.00
N VAL A 47 6.35 1.47 -3.45
CA VAL A 47 5.20 0.92 -4.17
C VAL A 47 4.44 1.98 -4.95
N ARG A 48 3.83 1.55 -6.06
CA ARG A 48 2.97 2.38 -6.90
C ARG A 48 1.50 2.26 -6.49
N CYS A 49 0.78 3.36 -6.64
CA CYS A 49 -0.68 3.37 -6.54
C CYS A 49 -1.31 2.90 -7.86
N ALA A 50 -2.27 1.97 -7.81
CA ALA A 50 -3.11 1.66 -8.96
C ALA A 50 -4.09 2.79 -9.26
N ASN A 51 -4.77 2.73 -10.41
CA ASN A 51 -5.71 3.76 -10.85
C ASN A 51 -7.17 3.52 -10.39
N GLU A 52 -7.34 2.69 -9.38
CA GLU A 52 -8.64 2.34 -8.79
C GLU A 52 -8.70 2.87 -7.36
N PHE A 53 -9.71 3.68 -7.09
CA PHE A 53 -9.88 4.38 -5.81
C PHE A 53 -11.31 4.23 -5.29
N LYS A 54 -11.45 4.24 -3.98
CA LYS A 54 -12.71 4.42 -3.27
C LYS A 54 -12.59 5.70 -2.42
N ILE A 55 -13.29 6.75 -2.82
CA ILE A 55 -13.23 8.05 -2.15
C ILE A 55 -14.34 8.12 -1.11
N PHE A 56 -13.98 8.39 0.15
CA PHE A 56 -14.96 8.50 1.22
C PHE A 56 -15.87 9.72 1.03
N THR A 57 -17.15 9.51 1.29
CA THR A 57 -18.20 10.53 1.29
C THR A 57 -19.08 10.38 2.54
N ASN A 58 -19.48 11.50 3.15
CA ASN A 58 -20.33 11.54 4.33
C ASN A 58 -21.82 11.72 4.00
N ILE A 59 -22.22 11.56 2.74
CA ILE A 59 -23.59 11.83 2.28
C ILE A 59 -24.57 10.77 2.81
N ASN A 60 -24.13 9.51 2.88
CA ASN A 60 -24.98 8.36 3.18
C ASN A 60 -24.84 7.81 4.59
N SER A 61 -23.97 8.37 5.43
CA SER A 61 -23.75 7.88 6.80
C SER A 61 -23.50 9.03 7.77
N THR A 62 -24.02 8.90 8.98
CA THR A 62 -23.83 9.86 10.09
C THR A 62 -22.73 9.45 11.06
N ILE A 63 -22.26 8.20 10.96
CA ILE A 63 -21.22 7.64 11.83
C ILE A 63 -20.37 6.64 11.04
N VAL A 64 -19.08 6.58 11.33
CA VAL A 64 -18.18 5.53 10.82
C VAL A 64 -18.10 4.42 11.86
N ASP A 65 -18.64 3.25 11.55
CA ASP A 65 -18.57 2.07 12.42
C ASP A 65 -17.78 0.96 11.72
N PRO A 66 -16.61 0.56 12.24
CA PRO A 66 -15.81 -0.49 11.62
C PRO A 66 -16.45 -1.87 11.68
N LYS A 67 -17.42 -2.09 12.55
CA LYS A 67 -18.19 -3.35 12.65
C LYS A 67 -19.42 -3.39 11.74
N ALA A 68 -19.92 -2.26 11.33
CA ALA A 68 -21.09 -2.09 10.48
C ALA A 68 -20.85 -1.02 9.42
N PHE A 69 -19.72 -1.16 8.69
CA PHE A 69 -19.32 -0.18 7.69
C PHE A 69 -20.27 -0.18 6.49
N ASP A 70 -20.82 1.01 6.18
CA ASP A 70 -21.69 1.18 5.01
C ASP A 70 -20.85 1.44 3.75
N GLU A 71 -20.87 0.50 2.82
CA GLU A 71 -20.17 0.62 1.53
C GLU A 71 -20.60 1.83 0.70
N LYS A 72 -21.83 2.32 0.90
CA LYS A 72 -22.35 3.53 0.26
C LYS A 72 -21.63 4.80 0.71
N SER A 73 -20.80 4.71 1.75
CA SER A 73 -19.89 5.78 2.19
C SER A 73 -18.69 5.97 1.27
N PHE A 74 -18.56 5.15 0.22
CA PHE A 74 -17.53 5.31 -0.80
C PHE A 74 -18.13 5.57 -2.19
N VAL A 75 -17.41 6.40 -2.94
CA VAL A 75 -17.59 6.59 -4.38
C VAL A 75 -16.42 5.93 -5.10
N ASP A 76 -16.71 5.03 -6.02
CA ASP A 76 -15.71 4.41 -6.86
C ASP A 76 -15.22 5.40 -7.91
N PHE A 77 -13.91 5.52 -8.04
CA PHE A 77 -13.25 6.36 -9.02
C PHE A 77 -12.11 5.59 -9.70
N LYS A 78 -12.02 5.73 -11.02
CA LYS A 78 -10.92 5.17 -11.81
C LYS A 78 -10.32 6.27 -12.69
N GLY A 79 -9.02 6.51 -12.55
CA GLY A 79 -8.32 7.53 -13.31
C GLY A 79 -6.89 7.74 -12.85
N ASP A 80 -6.14 8.57 -13.59
CA ASP A 80 -4.72 8.79 -13.34
C ASP A 80 -4.45 9.72 -12.15
N VAL A 81 -5.42 10.54 -11.75
CA VAL A 81 -5.31 11.45 -10.61
C VAL A 81 -6.57 11.36 -9.76
N CYS A 82 -6.44 10.86 -8.54
CA CYS A 82 -7.50 10.91 -7.54
C CYS A 82 -7.43 12.23 -6.77
N ILE A 83 -8.58 12.87 -6.55
CA ILE A 83 -8.70 14.06 -5.71
C ILE A 83 -9.43 13.67 -4.43
N ILE A 84 -8.71 13.71 -3.30
CA ILE A 84 -9.29 13.45 -1.98
C ILE A 84 -9.82 14.77 -1.41
N PRO A 85 -11.10 14.86 -1.01
CA PRO A 85 -11.65 16.06 -0.41
C PRO A 85 -10.91 16.51 0.85
N PRO A 86 -11.04 17.78 1.26
CA PRO A 86 -10.45 18.26 2.51
C PRO A 86 -10.88 17.43 3.72
N ASN A 87 -9.95 17.12 4.63
CA ASN A 87 -10.22 16.37 5.87
C ASN A 87 -10.95 15.03 5.64
N SER A 88 -10.71 14.39 4.48
CA SER A 88 -11.32 13.12 4.09
C SER A 88 -10.24 12.07 3.79
N PHE A 89 -10.66 10.90 3.35
CA PHE A 89 -9.75 9.82 3.02
C PHE A 89 -10.20 9.05 1.78
N ALA A 90 -9.29 8.28 1.22
CA ALA A 90 -9.57 7.38 0.12
C ALA A 90 -8.83 6.05 0.32
N LEU A 91 -9.38 4.99 -0.20
CA LEU A 91 -8.72 3.70 -0.32
C LEU A 91 -8.26 3.52 -1.77
N ALA A 92 -7.09 2.92 -1.93
CA ALA A 92 -6.59 2.46 -3.22
C ALA A 92 -5.89 1.11 -3.02
N ARG A 93 -5.24 0.60 -4.05
CA ARG A 93 -4.38 -0.59 -3.92
C ARG A 93 -3.03 -0.36 -4.58
N THR A 94 -2.07 -1.18 -4.23
CA THR A 94 -0.80 -1.23 -4.93
C THR A 94 -0.96 -1.83 -6.33
N ILE A 95 -0.12 -1.40 -7.30
CA ILE A 95 0.07 -2.12 -8.56
C ILE A 95 0.75 -3.46 -8.27
N GLU A 96 1.71 -3.45 -7.38
CA GLU A 96 2.48 -4.62 -6.97
C GLU A 96 1.60 -5.61 -6.20
N TYR A 97 1.72 -6.87 -6.55
CA TYR A 97 1.25 -8.03 -5.79
C TYR A 97 2.41 -8.55 -4.94
N PHE A 98 2.15 -8.80 -3.67
CA PHE A 98 3.15 -9.28 -2.71
C PHE A 98 2.91 -10.73 -2.33
N ARG A 99 4.01 -11.48 -2.08
CA ARG A 99 4.03 -12.81 -1.47
C ARG A 99 5.08 -12.80 -0.37
N ILE A 100 4.63 -12.60 0.86
CA ILE A 100 5.54 -12.39 1.99
C ILE A 100 6.06 -13.73 2.50
N PRO A 101 7.40 -13.91 2.61
CA PRO A 101 7.98 -15.13 3.17
C PRO A 101 7.59 -15.35 4.64
N ARG A 102 7.54 -16.61 5.07
CA ARG A 102 7.16 -16.97 6.45
C ARG A 102 8.10 -16.39 7.52
N SER A 103 9.36 -16.12 7.19
CA SER A 103 10.33 -15.50 8.10
C SER A 103 10.30 -13.97 8.10
N THR A 104 9.39 -13.33 7.35
CA THR A 104 9.46 -11.90 7.05
C THR A 104 8.21 -11.16 7.52
N LEU A 105 8.43 -10.01 8.17
CA LEU A 105 7.41 -9.00 8.44
C LEU A 105 7.69 -7.78 7.57
N VAL A 106 6.65 -7.18 6.99
CA VAL A 106 6.79 -5.94 6.20
C VAL A 106 6.06 -4.80 6.89
N VAL A 107 6.75 -3.67 7.04
CA VAL A 107 6.19 -2.42 7.55
C VAL A 107 6.09 -1.43 6.40
N CYS A 108 4.91 -0.85 6.20
CA CYS A 108 4.67 0.19 5.22
C CYS A 108 4.73 1.58 5.86
N LEU A 109 5.48 2.48 5.23
CA LEU A 109 5.55 3.89 5.62
C LEU A 109 5.16 4.78 4.44
N GLY A 110 4.52 5.92 4.74
CA GLY A 110 4.21 6.92 3.71
C GLY A 110 5.47 7.50 3.07
N LYS A 111 5.35 7.87 1.80
CA LYS A 111 6.44 8.52 1.07
C LYS A 111 6.59 9.98 1.47
N SER A 112 7.84 10.43 1.67
CA SER A 112 8.15 11.78 2.18
C SER A 112 7.56 12.92 1.34
N THR A 113 7.36 12.73 0.04
CA THR A 113 6.74 13.71 -0.86
C THR A 113 5.29 13.99 -0.44
N TYR A 114 4.50 12.95 -0.21
CA TYR A 114 3.11 13.07 0.26
C TYR A 114 3.02 13.50 1.72
N ALA A 115 3.87 12.96 2.58
CA ALA A 115 3.88 13.32 4.01
C ALA A 115 4.11 14.82 4.24
N ARG A 116 4.99 15.45 3.44
CA ARG A 116 5.24 16.91 3.51
C ARG A 116 4.10 17.76 2.96
N CYS A 117 3.16 17.16 2.26
CA CYS A 117 1.91 17.81 1.80
C CYS A 117 0.73 17.54 2.75
N GLY A 118 0.96 16.94 3.92
CA GLY A 118 -0.11 16.60 4.86
C GLY A 118 -0.96 15.41 4.43
N ILE A 119 -0.43 14.54 3.57
CA ILE A 119 -1.09 13.30 3.15
C ILE A 119 -0.44 12.14 3.89
N ILE A 120 -1.25 11.40 4.63
CA ILE A 120 -0.80 10.22 5.37
C ILE A 120 -1.20 8.99 4.56
N VAL A 121 -0.27 8.05 4.42
CA VAL A 121 -0.55 6.70 3.94
C VAL A 121 -0.43 5.78 5.15
N ASN A 122 -1.52 5.12 5.50
CA ASN A 122 -1.56 4.13 6.56
C ASN A 122 -1.74 2.73 5.97
N VAL A 123 -0.98 1.77 6.47
CA VAL A 123 -1.13 0.35 6.13
C VAL A 123 -0.66 -0.44 7.36
N THR A 124 -1.46 -1.40 7.79
CA THR A 124 -1.04 -2.32 8.86
C THR A 124 0.08 -3.24 8.35
N PRO A 125 0.95 -3.78 9.23
CA PRO A 125 2.04 -4.64 8.81
C PRO A 125 1.57 -5.83 7.96
N LEU A 126 2.32 -6.16 6.90
CA LEU A 126 2.10 -7.38 6.14
C LEU A 126 2.77 -8.52 6.88
N GLU A 127 1.95 -9.44 7.35
CA GLU A 127 2.41 -10.55 8.17
C GLU A 127 3.01 -11.71 7.36
N PRO A 128 3.72 -12.64 8.02
CA PRO A 128 4.25 -13.85 7.39
C PRO A 128 3.20 -14.62 6.58
N GLU A 129 3.55 -14.98 5.35
CA GLU A 129 2.72 -15.71 4.38
C GLU A 129 1.45 -14.98 3.92
N TRP A 130 1.31 -13.68 4.23
CA TRP A 130 0.31 -12.85 3.57
C TRP A 130 0.66 -12.66 2.10
N GLU A 131 -0.34 -12.72 1.23
CA GLU A 131 -0.20 -12.37 -0.17
C GLU A 131 -1.39 -11.57 -0.68
N GLY A 132 -1.15 -10.71 -1.68
CA GLY A 132 -2.18 -9.87 -2.29
C GLY A 132 -1.66 -8.52 -2.79
N HIS A 133 -2.56 -7.74 -3.37
CA HIS A 133 -2.36 -6.31 -3.54
C HIS A 133 -2.66 -5.61 -2.20
N VAL A 134 -1.78 -4.72 -1.78
CA VAL A 134 -1.95 -3.99 -0.52
C VAL A 134 -3.01 -2.92 -0.69
N THR A 135 -4.01 -2.89 0.18
CA THR A 135 -4.91 -1.74 0.27
C THR A 135 -4.15 -0.58 0.93
N LEU A 136 -4.14 0.56 0.26
CA LEU A 136 -3.50 1.81 0.68
C LEU A 136 -4.58 2.74 1.23
N GLU A 137 -4.42 3.19 2.47
CA GLU A 137 -5.36 4.07 3.15
C GLU A 137 -4.79 5.48 3.19
N PHE A 138 -5.25 6.34 2.27
CA PHE A 138 -4.81 7.74 2.16
C PHE A 138 -5.69 8.65 3.00
N SER A 139 -5.10 9.40 3.92
CA SER A 139 -5.81 10.47 4.67
C SER A 139 -5.30 11.84 4.22
N ASN A 140 -6.21 12.70 3.79
CA ASN A 140 -5.95 14.11 3.54
C ASN A 140 -6.22 14.91 4.83
N THR A 141 -5.18 15.29 5.55
CA THR A 141 -5.28 16.04 6.80
C THR A 141 -5.33 17.56 6.58
N THR A 142 -5.39 18.01 5.34
CA THR A 142 -5.35 19.42 4.98
C THR A 142 -6.76 20.00 4.72
N PRO A 143 -6.95 21.32 4.83
CA PRO A 143 -8.21 21.97 4.49
C PRO A 143 -8.41 22.15 2.97
N LEU A 144 -7.52 21.62 2.14
CA LEU A 144 -7.56 21.70 0.69
C LEU A 144 -7.74 20.31 0.05
N PRO A 145 -8.33 20.21 -1.16
CA PRO A 145 -8.31 18.96 -1.91
C PRO A 145 -6.87 18.51 -2.21
N ALA A 146 -6.59 17.22 -2.07
CA ALA A 146 -5.27 16.65 -2.27
C ALA A 146 -5.26 15.68 -3.46
N LYS A 147 -4.20 15.73 -4.27
CA LYS A 147 -4.01 14.84 -5.42
C LYS A 147 -3.17 13.63 -5.06
N ILE A 148 -3.63 12.45 -5.49
CA ILE A 148 -2.84 11.22 -5.52
C ILE A 148 -2.69 10.80 -6.98
N TYR A 149 -1.47 10.55 -7.41
CA TYR A 149 -1.15 10.15 -8.77
C TYR A 149 -1.10 8.62 -8.89
N ALA A 150 -1.89 8.07 -9.79
CA ALA A 150 -1.81 6.66 -10.14
C ALA A 150 -0.51 6.35 -10.90
N ASN A 151 -0.06 5.11 -10.86
CA ASN A 151 1.16 4.60 -11.49
C ASN A 151 2.47 5.22 -10.94
N GLU A 152 2.39 6.03 -9.90
CA GLU A 152 3.53 6.67 -9.24
C GLU A 152 3.72 6.15 -7.81
N GLY A 153 4.92 6.41 -7.23
CA GLY A 153 5.28 5.95 -5.90
C GLY A 153 4.53 6.69 -4.79
N VAL A 154 3.94 5.95 -3.85
CA VAL A 154 3.11 6.53 -2.78
C VAL A 154 3.51 6.14 -1.37
N ALA A 155 4.18 4.99 -1.21
CA ALA A 155 4.58 4.46 0.08
C ALA A 155 5.83 3.60 -0.06
N GLN A 156 6.51 3.34 1.05
CA GLN A 156 7.71 2.51 1.10
C GLN A 156 7.49 1.28 1.99
N MET A 157 7.80 0.11 1.45
CA MET A 157 7.81 -1.17 2.17
C MET A 157 9.20 -1.46 2.73
N LEU A 158 9.30 -1.67 4.04
CA LEU A 158 10.50 -2.10 4.75
C LEU A 158 10.37 -3.57 5.14
N PHE A 159 11.37 -4.37 4.81
CA PHE A 159 11.36 -5.82 5.04
C PHE A 159 12.24 -6.17 6.23
N PHE A 160 11.68 -6.90 7.19
CA PHE A 160 12.37 -7.37 8.39
C PHE A 160 12.31 -8.89 8.47
N GLU A 161 13.45 -9.55 8.52
CA GLU A 161 13.51 -10.98 8.71
C GLU A 161 13.67 -11.30 10.20
N SER A 162 12.85 -12.21 10.70
CA SER A 162 12.90 -12.66 12.10
C SER A 162 14.07 -13.62 12.32
N ASP A 163 14.64 -13.61 13.51
CA ASP A 163 15.67 -14.54 13.95
C ASP A 163 15.08 -15.95 14.18
N GLU A 164 13.77 -16.02 14.45
CA GLU A 164 13.01 -17.25 14.64
C GLU A 164 11.73 -17.22 13.80
N VAL A 165 11.42 -18.34 13.14
CA VAL A 165 10.21 -18.46 12.31
C VAL A 165 8.98 -18.56 13.20
N CYS A 166 7.92 -17.81 12.88
CA CYS A 166 6.67 -17.83 13.65
C CYS A 166 6.00 -19.22 13.62
N ALA A 167 5.45 -19.65 14.74
CA ALA A 167 4.69 -20.89 14.85
C ALA A 167 3.41 -20.84 13.99
N THR A 168 2.73 -19.70 13.97
CA THR A 168 1.47 -19.49 13.25
C THR A 168 1.57 -18.27 12.34
N SER A 169 1.42 -18.45 11.04
CA SER A 169 1.44 -17.37 10.05
C SER A 169 0.04 -16.77 9.83
N TYR A 170 -0.03 -15.69 9.03
CA TYR A 170 -1.30 -15.10 8.61
C TYR A 170 -2.15 -16.08 7.81
N LYS A 171 -1.52 -16.88 6.95
CA LYS A 171 -2.17 -17.92 6.16
C LYS A 171 -2.71 -19.06 7.05
N ASP A 172 -1.92 -19.52 8.02
CA ASP A 172 -2.29 -20.61 8.94
C ASP A 172 -3.56 -20.30 9.73
N ARG A 173 -3.75 -19.04 10.14
CA ARG A 173 -4.95 -18.60 10.90
C ARG A 173 -6.11 -18.12 10.02
N GLY A 174 -6.02 -18.29 8.69
CA GLY A 174 -7.08 -17.89 7.76
C GLY A 174 -7.35 -16.38 7.79
N GLY A 175 -6.29 -15.56 7.75
CA GLY A 175 -6.40 -14.11 7.85
C GLY A 175 -7.37 -13.52 6.82
N LYS A 176 -8.27 -12.65 7.28
CA LYS A 176 -9.43 -12.12 6.51
C LYS A 176 -9.07 -11.32 5.25
N TYR A 177 -7.82 -10.87 5.13
CA TYR A 177 -7.32 -10.10 3.99
C TYR A 177 -6.33 -10.89 3.12
N GLN A 178 -6.33 -12.22 3.23
CA GLN A 178 -5.50 -13.08 2.38
C GLN A 178 -5.99 -13.04 0.93
N GLY A 179 -5.07 -12.93 -0.04
CA GLY A 179 -5.37 -13.03 -1.46
C GLY A 179 -6.13 -11.81 -2.03
N GLN A 180 -5.94 -10.62 -1.50
CA GLN A 180 -6.61 -9.41 -1.99
C GLN A 180 -6.25 -9.13 -3.46
N THR A 181 -7.26 -8.94 -4.32
CA THR A 181 -7.08 -8.64 -5.75
C THR A 181 -7.52 -7.22 -6.14
N GLY A 182 -8.33 -6.56 -5.31
CA GLY A 182 -8.84 -5.21 -5.52
C GLY A 182 -8.71 -4.34 -4.27
N VAL A 183 -9.32 -3.15 -4.29
CA VAL A 183 -9.45 -2.30 -3.10
C VAL A 183 -10.43 -2.97 -2.15
N THR A 184 -9.92 -3.42 -1.01
CA THR A 184 -10.70 -4.20 -0.03
C THR A 184 -11.25 -3.28 1.05
N LEU A 185 -12.56 -3.41 1.31
CA LEU A 185 -13.26 -2.70 2.38
C LEU A 185 -13.02 -3.37 3.74
N PRO A 186 -13.33 -2.67 4.86
CA PRO A 186 -13.23 -3.25 6.20
C PRO A 186 -14.01 -4.56 6.31
N LYS A 187 -13.39 -5.56 6.94
CA LYS A 187 -14.00 -6.86 7.28
C LYS A 187 -13.88 -7.07 8.78
N THR A 188 -14.90 -7.55 9.42
CA THR A 188 -14.93 -7.96 10.83
C THR A 188 -14.84 -9.47 11.00
#